data_63345773be7da2bf27e6a41e8f8ba917
#
_entry.id   63345773be7da2bf27e6a41e8f8ba917
#
_cell.length_a   1.000
_cell.length_b   1.000
_cell.length_c   1.000
_cell.angle_alpha   90.00
_cell.angle_beta   90.00
_cell.angle_gamma   90.00
#
_symmetry.space_group_name_H-M   'P 1'
#
loop_
_entity.id
_entity.type
_entity.pdbx_description
1 polymer ?
#
loop_
_entity_poly.entity_id
_entity_poly.type
_entity_poly.pdbx_seq_one_letter_code
_entity_poly.pdbx_strand_id
1 'polypeptide(L)'
;SELNIIGQDITGYGMDTSVKSQLAGLLRKIINNTPNVGWIRLLYLNPQRVSSELLELIADSPRVCKYIDLPIQHINNRILAAMNRPITKDEIVALIKKIRKTIPGVYLRTSLIVGFPSETEKEFKELVEFVKDVKFDRLGVFIYSREEGTAAYKFKGQISQRIKQERFDQIMLAQREVASEVNAKFLGRTISVLLEEKQDAGFLGRSQGDAPEVDGLVYVNTKQKLQIGKFIQVKITDTLEYDLVGEPKNESC
;
A
#
# COMPACT_ATOMS: atom_id res chain seq x y z
N SER A 1 -17.25 -2.56 10.40
CA SER A 1 -16.83 -3.48 9.32
C SER A 1 -15.32 -3.57 9.22
N GLU A 2 -14.60 -2.44 9.17
CA GLU A 2 -13.15 -2.34 9.08
C GLU A 2 -12.57 -1.46 10.20
N LEU A 3 -11.38 -1.81 10.70
CA LEU A 3 -10.58 -1.02 11.62
C LEU A 3 -9.23 -0.71 10.96
N ASN A 4 -8.95 0.57 10.73
CA ASN A 4 -7.67 1.03 10.22
C ASN A 4 -6.79 1.49 11.38
N ILE A 5 -5.63 0.85 11.56
CA ILE A 5 -4.63 1.23 12.54
C ILE A 5 -3.65 2.16 11.83
N ILE A 6 -3.65 3.42 12.25
CA ILE A 6 -2.89 4.48 11.60
C ILE A 6 -2.05 5.26 12.61
N GLY A 7 -0.90 5.71 12.19
CA GLY A 7 -0.01 6.59 12.93
C GLY A 7 1.13 7.01 12.00
N GLN A 8 2.00 7.91 12.43
CA GLN A 8 3.15 8.33 11.63
C GLN A 8 4.13 7.18 11.35
N ASP A 9 4.27 6.25 12.32
CA ASP A 9 5.00 4.98 12.22
C ASP A 9 4.44 4.03 13.27
N ILE A 10 3.50 3.17 12.89
CA ILE A 10 2.87 2.24 13.84
C ILE A 10 3.83 1.14 14.31
N THR A 11 4.89 0.84 13.54
CA THR A 11 5.91 -0.14 13.96
C THR A 11 6.78 0.35 15.11
N GLY A 12 6.72 1.64 15.45
CA GLY A 12 7.34 2.22 16.64
C GLY A 12 6.54 2.01 17.93
N TYR A 13 5.34 1.43 17.88
CA TYR A 13 4.51 1.25 19.06
C TYR A 13 5.22 0.47 20.17
N GLY A 14 5.24 1.04 21.38
CA GLY A 14 5.85 0.45 22.58
C GLY A 14 7.38 0.55 22.65
N MET A 15 8.03 1.23 21.68
CA MET A 15 9.50 1.41 21.71
C MET A 15 9.96 2.49 22.69
N ASP A 16 9.06 3.27 23.25
CA ASP A 16 9.29 4.18 24.38
C ASP A 16 9.51 3.43 25.71
N THR A 17 8.96 2.23 25.84
CA THR A 17 9.04 1.39 27.04
C THR A 17 9.82 0.10 26.82
N SER A 18 10.19 -0.22 25.59
CA SER A 18 10.85 -1.46 25.18
C SER A 18 11.82 -1.22 24.02
N VAL A 19 12.90 -2.01 23.96
CA VAL A 19 13.85 -1.98 22.82
C VAL A 19 13.22 -2.47 21.51
N LYS A 20 12.15 -3.28 21.59
CA LYS A 20 11.47 -3.87 20.42
C LYS A 20 10.05 -3.35 20.30
N SER A 21 9.59 -3.22 19.06
CA SER A 21 8.17 -2.92 18.77
C SER A 21 7.24 -3.93 19.45
N GLN A 22 6.18 -3.43 20.06
CA GLN A 22 5.12 -4.23 20.67
C GLN A 22 3.86 -4.32 19.79
N LEU A 23 3.94 -3.89 18.53
CA LEU A 23 2.79 -3.85 17.61
C LEU A 23 2.14 -5.22 17.43
N ALA A 24 2.90 -6.30 17.30
CA ALA A 24 2.34 -7.64 17.16
C ALA A 24 1.50 -8.05 18.39
N GLY A 25 1.97 -7.72 19.59
CA GLY A 25 1.23 -7.94 20.83
C GLY A 25 -0.06 -7.11 20.92
N LEU A 26 0.00 -5.83 20.51
CA LEU A 26 -1.17 -4.97 20.42
C LEU A 26 -2.18 -5.52 19.41
N LEU A 27 -1.72 -5.93 18.23
CA LEU A 27 -2.58 -6.46 17.18
C LEU A 27 -3.30 -7.75 17.64
N ARG A 28 -2.63 -8.68 18.35
CA ARG A 28 -3.28 -9.85 18.96
C ARG A 28 -4.39 -9.46 19.94
N LYS A 29 -4.14 -8.44 20.79
CA LYS A 29 -5.16 -7.93 21.72
C LYS A 29 -6.36 -7.34 20.95
N ILE A 30 -6.12 -6.56 19.90
CA ILE A 30 -7.18 -6.00 19.06
C ILE A 30 -7.99 -7.14 18.41
N ILE A 31 -7.34 -8.11 17.79
CA ILE A 31 -7.99 -9.27 17.17
C ILE A 31 -8.91 -9.97 18.17
N ASN A 32 -8.45 -10.23 19.39
CA ASN A 32 -9.21 -10.95 20.40
C ASN A 32 -10.39 -10.14 20.96
N ASN A 33 -10.25 -8.82 21.07
CA ASN A 33 -11.27 -7.96 21.69
C ASN A 33 -12.25 -7.33 20.68
N THR A 34 -12.07 -7.55 19.38
CA THR A 34 -12.96 -7.00 18.33
C THR A 34 -13.53 -8.10 17.43
N PRO A 35 -14.28 -9.08 17.94
CA PRO A 35 -14.73 -10.25 17.15
C PRO A 35 -15.65 -9.87 15.99
N ASN A 36 -16.34 -8.73 16.08
CA ASN A 36 -17.29 -8.24 15.07
C ASN A 36 -16.64 -7.37 13.98
N VAL A 37 -15.32 -7.12 14.03
CA VAL A 37 -14.58 -6.40 13.01
C VAL A 37 -14.10 -7.40 11.95
N GLY A 38 -14.55 -7.20 10.70
CA GLY A 38 -14.22 -8.09 9.58
C GLY A 38 -12.79 -7.89 9.07
N TRP A 39 -12.36 -6.65 8.92
CA TRP A 39 -11.00 -6.32 8.50
C TRP A 39 -10.27 -5.44 9.52
N ILE A 40 -8.99 -5.73 9.70
CA ILE A 40 -8.04 -4.92 10.43
C ILE A 40 -6.89 -4.60 9.47
N ARG A 41 -6.70 -3.33 9.15
CA ARG A 41 -5.68 -2.85 8.22
C ARG A 41 -4.61 -2.07 8.96
N LEU A 42 -3.35 -2.31 8.58
CA LEU A 42 -2.19 -1.59 9.10
C LEU A 42 -1.67 -0.63 8.04
N LEU A 43 -1.49 0.64 8.40
CA LEU A 43 -0.96 1.68 7.53
C LEU A 43 0.33 2.27 8.11
N TYR A 44 1.24 2.74 7.26
CA TYR A 44 2.51 3.39 7.62
C TYR A 44 3.46 2.50 8.45
N LEU A 45 3.86 1.37 7.87
CA LEU A 45 4.90 0.51 8.42
C LEU A 45 6.28 1.03 8.05
N ASN A 46 7.16 1.20 9.04
CA ASN A 46 8.54 1.57 8.76
C ASN A 46 9.33 0.33 8.31
N PRO A 47 9.97 0.35 7.12
CA PRO A 47 10.71 -0.79 6.57
C PRO A 47 11.73 -1.41 7.53
N GLN A 48 12.39 -0.60 8.35
CA GLN A 48 13.41 -1.04 9.29
C GLN A 48 12.86 -1.82 10.51
N ARG A 49 11.57 -1.69 10.78
CA ARG A 49 10.94 -2.20 12.01
C ARG A 49 9.93 -3.32 11.78
N VAL A 50 9.78 -3.76 10.53
CA VAL A 50 8.89 -4.89 10.20
C VAL A 50 9.49 -6.18 10.72
N SER A 51 8.92 -6.72 11.79
CA SER A 51 9.38 -7.97 12.42
C SER A 51 8.80 -9.20 11.73
N SER A 52 9.49 -10.36 11.86
CA SER A 52 8.96 -11.64 11.38
C SER A 52 7.66 -12.00 12.09
N GLU A 53 7.58 -11.77 13.40
CA GLU A 53 6.39 -12.01 14.22
C GLU A 53 5.17 -11.24 13.69
N LEU A 54 5.35 -9.97 13.29
CA LEU A 54 4.27 -9.18 12.70
C LEU A 54 3.82 -9.76 11.36
N LEU A 55 4.76 -10.15 10.48
CA LEU A 55 4.44 -10.74 9.19
C LEU A 55 3.71 -12.08 9.33
N GLU A 56 4.13 -12.94 10.23
CA GLU A 56 3.47 -14.21 10.56
C GLU A 56 2.05 -13.98 11.07
N LEU A 57 1.87 -13.04 12.00
CA LEU A 57 0.53 -12.69 12.51
C LEU A 57 -0.40 -12.17 11.39
N ILE A 58 0.11 -11.35 10.47
CA ILE A 58 -0.66 -10.89 9.31
C ILE A 58 -0.98 -12.08 8.38
N ALA A 59 -0.03 -12.99 8.18
CA ALA A 59 -0.23 -14.18 7.35
C ALA A 59 -1.32 -15.10 7.90
N ASP A 60 -1.31 -15.34 9.21
CA ASP A 60 -2.16 -16.34 9.86
C ASP A 60 -3.57 -15.83 10.16
N SER A 61 -3.74 -14.53 10.43
CA SER A 61 -5.05 -14.00 10.79
C SER A 61 -5.93 -13.73 9.56
N PRO A 62 -7.11 -14.34 9.45
CA PRO A 62 -8.03 -14.09 8.33
C PRO A 62 -8.67 -12.69 8.38
N ARG A 63 -8.65 -12.03 9.53
CA ARG A 63 -9.21 -10.68 9.72
C ARG A 63 -8.21 -9.55 9.50
N VAL A 64 -6.91 -9.85 9.51
CA VAL A 64 -5.90 -8.84 9.16
C VAL A 64 -5.72 -8.83 7.65
N CYS A 65 -5.94 -7.68 7.04
CA CYS A 65 -5.76 -7.51 5.61
C CYS A 65 -4.35 -7.93 5.19
N LYS A 66 -4.25 -8.75 4.15
CA LYS A 66 -2.97 -9.11 3.53
C LYS A 66 -2.42 -7.91 2.74
N TYR A 67 -2.29 -6.79 3.41
CA TYR A 67 -1.94 -5.49 2.87
C TYR A 67 -0.81 -4.89 3.69
N ILE A 68 0.28 -4.54 3.05
CA ILE A 68 1.48 -3.97 3.66
C ILE A 68 1.75 -2.60 3.02
N ASP A 69 1.49 -1.54 3.77
CA ASP A 69 1.86 -0.18 3.40
C ASP A 69 3.27 0.13 3.93
N LEU A 70 4.22 0.21 3.01
CA LEU A 70 5.66 0.29 3.28
C LEU A 70 6.27 1.52 2.58
N PRO A 71 6.17 2.74 3.13
CA PRO A 71 6.70 3.95 2.52
C PRO A 71 8.23 3.95 2.47
N ILE A 72 8.82 3.53 1.34
CA ILE A 72 10.28 3.47 1.17
C ILE A 72 10.88 4.81 0.77
N GLN A 73 10.11 5.69 0.17
CA GLN A 73 10.44 7.05 -0.30
C GLN A 73 11.40 7.09 -1.51
N HIS A 74 12.44 6.31 -1.55
CA HIS A 74 13.40 6.17 -2.64
C HIS A 74 14.07 4.78 -2.60
N ILE A 75 14.89 4.45 -3.62
CA ILE A 75 15.67 3.19 -3.63
C ILE A 75 17.19 3.41 -3.66
N ASN A 76 17.64 4.56 -4.09
CA ASN A 76 19.08 4.85 -4.15
C ASN A 76 19.64 5.13 -2.76
N ASN A 77 20.73 4.44 -2.37
CA ASN A 77 21.32 4.53 -1.03
C ASN A 77 21.76 5.95 -0.64
N ARG A 78 22.30 6.72 -1.59
CA ARG A 78 22.72 8.11 -1.32
C ARG A 78 21.52 9.01 -1.02
N ILE A 79 20.44 8.86 -1.78
CA ILE A 79 19.21 9.62 -1.58
C ILE A 79 18.53 9.20 -0.27
N LEU A 80 18.45 7.91 0.02
CA LEU A 80 17.91 7.39 1.29
C LEU A 80 18.66 7.96 2.50
N ALA A 81 20.00 7.96 2.44
CA ALA A 81 20.83 8.56 3.50
C ALA A 81 20.56 10.07 3.64
N ALA A 82 20.42 10.80 2.52
CA ALA A 82 20.11 12.22 2.53
C ALA A 82 18.70 12.52 3.08
N MET A 83 17.75 11.60 2.92
CA MET A 83 16.40 11.64 3.52
C MET A 83 16.39 11.20 5.00
N ASN A 84 17.56 10.98 5.61
CA ASN A 84 17.70 10.43 6.97
C ASN A 84 16.96 9.09 7.14
N ARG A 85 17.06 8.22 6.13
CA ARG A 85 16.52 6.86 6.14
C ARG A 85 17.68 5.87 6.17
N PRO A 86 18.03 5.34 7.36
CA PRO A 86 19.16 4.43 7.52
C PRO A 86 18.78 2.99 7.07
N ILE A 87 18.37 2.84 5.83
CA ILE A 87 18.08 1.59 5.16
C ILE A 87 18.68 1.63 3.75
N THR A 88 19.16 0.50 3.29
CA THR A 88 19.76 0.34 1.96
C THR A 88 18.82 -0.30 0.96
N LYS A 89 19.12 -0.16 -0.34
CA LYS A 89 18.43 -0.86 -1.43
C LYS A 89 18.34 -2.36 -1.18
N ASP A 90 19.46 -2.98 -0.82
CA ASP A 90 19.52 -4.43 -0.63
C ASP A 90 18.62 -4.89 0.53
N GLU A 91 18.59 -4.13 1.62
CA GLU A 91 17.69 -4.40 2.75
C GLU A 91 16.21 -4.25 2.37
N ILE A 92 15.87 -3.22 1.57
CA ILE A 92 14.49 -3.04 1.06
C ILE A 92 14.10 -4.23 0.17
N VAL A 93 14.96 -4.61 -0.77
CA VAL A 93 14.72 -5.76 -1.67
C VAL A 93 14.57 -7.06 -0.86
N ALA A 94 15.43 -7.30 0.11
CA ALA A 94 15.36 -8.46 0.98
C ALA A 94 14.07 -8.50 1.80
N LEU A 95 13.66 -7.35 2.35
CA LEU A 95 12.41 -7.21 3.08
C LEU A 95 11.18 -7.52 2.19
N ILE A 96 11.13 -6.95 0.99
CA ILE A 96 10.02 -7.21 0.04
C ILE A 96 9.93 -8.70 -0.31
N LYS A 97 11.06 -9.34 -0.59
CA LYS A 97 11.11 -10.79 -0.84
C LYS A 97 10.61 -11.59 0.36
N LYS A 98 11.03 -11.21 1.57
CA LYS A 98 10.56 -11.83 2.81
C LYS A 98 9.05 -11.67 3.00
N ILE A 99 8.50 -10.46 2.80
CA ILE A 99 7.07 -10.19 2.91
C ILE A 99 6.28 -11.09 1.95
N ARG A 100 6.65 -11.12 0.67
CA ARG A 100 5.97 -11.95 -0.35
C ARG A 100 6.06 -13.46 -0.07
N LYS A 101 7.17 -13.90 0.51
CA LYS A 101 7.34 -15.30 0.93
C LYS A 101 6.47 -15.65 2.14
N THR A 102 6.39 -14.76 3.13
CA THR A 102 5.67 -15.01 4.38
C THR A 102 4.16 -14.85 4.21
N ILE A 103 3.71 -13.92 3.35
CA ILE A 103 2.29 -13.60 3.15
C ILE A 103 1.95 -13.84 1.68
N PRO A 104 1.58 -15.06 1.27
CA PRO A 104 1.16 -15.33 -0.10
C PRO A 104 -0.04 -14.47 -0.51
N GLY A 105 0.05 -13.84 -1.69
CA GLY A 105 -1.01 -12.95 -2.18
C GLY A 105 -1.10 -11.60 -1.48
N VAL A 106 -0.03 -11.18 -0.79
CA VAL A 106 0.04 -9.86 -0.15
C VAL A 106 -0.07 -8.74 -1.19
N TYR A 107 -0.83 -7.72 -0.84
CA TYR A 107 -0.84 -6.43 -1.55
C TYR A 107 0.23 -5.53 -0.95
N LEU A 108 1.19 -5.15 -1.77
CA LEU A 108 2.26 -4.23 -1.38
C LEU A 108 1.94 -2.82 -1.85
N ARG A 109 1.81 -1.90 -0.90
CA ARG A 109 1.74 -0.47 -1.16
C ARG A 109 3.05 0.19 -0.77
N THR A 110 3.46 1.19 -1.53
CA THR A 110 4.57 2.07 -1.19
C THR A 110 4.26 3.52 -1.49
N SER A 111 5.08 4.41 -0.93
CA SER A 111 5.12 5.82 -1.29
C SER A 111 6.52 6.22 -1.67
N LEU A 112 6.65 7.02 -2.74
CA LEU A 112 7.90 7.51 -3.27
C LEU A 112 7.92 9.04 -3.29
N ILE A 113 9.11 9.63 -3.15
CA ILE A 113 9.34 11.07 -3.32
C ILE A 113 10.30 11.24 -4.48
N VAL A 114 9.91 12.03 -5.49
CA VAL A 114 10.73 12.39 -6.63
C VAL A 114 11.18 13.85 -6.56
N GLY A 115 12.33 14.15 -7.15
CA GLY A 115 12.86 15.51 -7.19
C GLY A 115 13.42 15.97 -5.85
N PHE A 116 13.90 15.05 -5.03
CA PHE A 116 14.64 15.39 -3.81
C PHE A 116 15.93 16.17 -4.17
N PRO A 117 16.40 17.13 -3.32
CA PRO A 117 17.60 17.91 -3.64
C PRO A 117 18.78 17.05 -4.05
N SER A 118 19.43 17.42 -5.15
CA SER A 118 20.58 16.73 -5.76
C SER A 118 20.29 15.31 -6.31
N GLU A 119 19.04 14.88 -6.41
CA GLU A 119 18.68 13.63 -7.11
C GLU A 119 19.10 13.75 -8.57
N THR A 120 20.00 12.87 -9.01
CA THR A 120 20.49 12.84 -10.39
C THR A 120 19.57 12.05 -11.29
N GLU A 121 19.69 12.25 -12.61
CA GLU A 121 18.94 11.48 -13.61
C GLU A 121 19.22 9.97 -13.52
N LYS A 122 20.44 9.58 -13.19
CA LYS A 122 20.82 8.17 -13.01
C LYS A 122 20.08 7.55 -11.81
N GLU A 123 19.99 8.26 -10.70
CA GLU A 123 19.31 7.79 -9.49
C GLU A 123 17.80 7.75 -9.67
N PHE A 124 17.26 8.69 -10.43
CA PHE A 124 15.85 8.66 -10.80
C PHE A 124 15.52 7.46 -11.71
N LYS A 125 16.35 7.18 -12.74
CA LYS A 125 16.17 6.00 -13.59
C LYS A 125 16.25 4.70 -12.79
N GLU A 126 17.14 4.61 -11.82
CA GLU A 126 17.20 3.47 -10.89
C GLU A 126 15.87 3.28 -10.14
N LEU A 127 15.22 4.37 -9.73
CA LEU A 127 13.91 4.32 -9.07
C LEU A 127 12.81 3.82 -10.02
N VAL A 128 12.79 4.29 -11.27
CA VAL A 128 11.83 3.85 -12.30
C VAL A 128 11.97 2.34 -12.57
N GLU A 129 13.20 1.86 -12.78
CA GLU A 129 13.45 0.44 -13.00
C GLU A 129 13.03 -0.40 -11.79
N PHE A 130 13.30 0.07 -10.59
CA PHE A 130 12.88 -0.60 -9.36
C PHE A 130 11.37 -0.73 -9.26
N VAL A 131 10.59 0.28 -9.64
CA VAL A 131 9.11 0.21 -9.65
C VAL A 131 8.63 -0.88 -10.61
N LYS A 132 9.21 -0.94 -11.82
CA LYS A 132 8.88 -1.95 -12.84
C LYS A 132 9.24 -3.37 -12.41
N ASP A 133 10.38 -3.54 -11.76
CA ASP A 133 10.88 -4.85 -11.33
C ASP A 133 10.09 -5.40 -10.12
N VAL A 134 9.82 -4.54 -9.14
CA VAL A 134 9.13 -4.95 -7.91
C VAL A 134 7.65 -5.17 -8.15
N LYS A 135 7.03 -4.40 -9.04
CA LYS A 135 5.59 -4.47 -9.31
C LYS A 135 4.77 -4.31 -8.03
N PHE A 136 4.80 -3.11 -7.46
CA PHE A 136 3.94 -2.76 -6.34
C PHE A 136 2.47 -2.81 -6.75
N ASP A 137 1.62 -3.35 -5.90
CA ASP A 137 0.18 -3.40 -6.14
C ASP A 137 -0.44 -2.01 -6.08
N ARG A 138 0.04 -1.19 -5.14
CA ARG A 138 -0.37 0.21 -4.96
C ARG A 138 0.85 1.09 -4.75
N LEU A 139 0.84 2.27 -5.34
CA LEU A 139 1.96 3.20 -5.26
C LEU A 139 1.47 4.65 -5.27
N GLY A 140 1.90 5.42 -4.28
CA GLY A 140 1.74 6.87 -4.24
C GLY A 140 3.06 7.57 -4.56
N VAL A 141 3.03 8.57 -5.43
CA VAL A 141 4.19 9.41 -5.75
C VAL A 141 3.96 10.81 -5.22
N PHE A 142 4.98 11.38 -4.61
CA PHE A 142 4.95 12.75 -4.12
C PHE A 142 6.12 13.53 -4.73
N ILE A 143 5.83 14.74 -5.16
CA ILE A 143 6.87 15.70 -5.56
C ILE A 143 7.47 16.29 -4.28
N TYR A 144 8.80 16.28 -4.17
CA TYR A 144 9.48 16.92 -3.04
C TYR A 144 9.07 18.38 -2.91
N SER A 145 8.51 18.75 -1.76
CA SER A 145 8.24 20.12 -1.35
C SER A 145 9.33 20.63 -0.43
N ARG A 146 9.77 21.88 -0.66
CA ARG A 146 10.80 22.54 0.15
C ARG A 146 10.16 23.22 1.35
N GLU A 147 10.05 22.50 2.47
CA GLU A 147 9.39 22.97 3.68
C GLU A 147 10.36 23.62 4.67
N GLU A 148 10.04 24.82 5.13
CA GLU A 148 10.82 25.52 6.16
C GLU A 148 10.87 24.72 7.46
N GLY A 149 12.00 24.81 8.17
CA GLY A 149 12.21 24.06 9.41
C GLY A 149 12.72 22.63 9.20
N THR A 150 12.71 22.09 7.97
CA THR A 150 13.30 20.78 7.66
C THR A 150 14.79 20.88 7.32
N ALA A 151 15.55 19.81 7.56
CA ALA A 151 16.97 19.75 7.17
C ALA A 151 17.15 19.91 5.65
N ALA A 152 16.27 19.30 4.87
CA ALA A 152 16.32 19.32 3.42
C ALA A 152 16.03 20.71 2.81
N TYR A 153 15.38 21.60 3.55
CA TYR A 153 15.17 22.99 3.14
C TYR A 153 16.49 23.69 2.77
N LYS A 154 17.57 23.40 3.53
CA LYS A 154 18.91 24.01 3.38
C LYS A 154 19.78 23.29 2.35
N PHE A 155 19.33 22.19 1.78
CA PHE A 155 20.15 21.41 0.85
C PHE A 155 20.37 22.19 -0.45
N LYS A 156 21.61 22.16 -0.93
CA LYS A 156 21.95 22.64 -2.28
C LYS A 156 21.42 21.69 -3.33
N GLY A 157 21.39 22.14 -4.59
CA GLY A 157 20.95 21.28 -5.69
C GLY A 157 19.43 21.09 -5.75
N GLN A 158 18.66 22.10 -5.35
CA GLN A 158 17.20 22.11 -5.53
C GLN A 158 16.87 21.91 -7.02
N ILE A 159 15.97 20.99 -7.27
CA ILE A 159 15.53 20.62 -8.63
C ILE A 159 14.38 21.53 -9.05
N SER A 160 14.37 21.97 -10.33
CA SER A 160 13.29 22.81 -10.85
C SER A 160 11.94 22.08 -10.83
N GLN A 161 10.86 22.83 -10.68
CA GLN A 161 9.50 22.26 -10.62
C GLN A 161 9.16 21.48 -11.90
N ARG A 162 9.63 21.95 -13.07
CA ARG A 162 9.46 21.26 -14.34
C ARG A 162 10.05 19.83 -14.30
N ILE A 163 11.29 19.68 -13.86
CA ILE A 163 11.95 18.36 -13.77
C ILE A 163 11.26 17.46 -12.74
N LYS A 164 10.84 18.02 -11.61
CA LYS A 164 10.08 17.27 -10.59
C LYS A 164 8.77 16.72 -11.17
N GLN A 165 8.03 17.54 -11.94
CA GLN A 165 6.80 17.12 -12.59
C GLN A 165 7.06 16.03 -13.63
N GLU A 166 8.06 16.21 -14.49
CA GLU A 166 8.46 15.20 -15.46
C GLU A 166 8.79 13.85 -14.81
N ARG A 167 9.48 13.86 -13.67
CA ARG A 167 9.78 12.63 -12.91
C ARG A 167 8.53 12.01 -12.29
N PHE A 168 7.65 12.82 -11.74
CA PHE A 168 6.36 12.36 -11.23
C PHE A 168 5.57 11.65 -12.33
N ASP A 169 5.42 12.29 -13.50
CA ASP A 169 4.66 11.75 -14.63
C ASP A 169 5.26 10.43 -15.14
N GLN A 170 6.59 10.32 -15.18
CA GLN A 170 7.28 9.09 -15.59
C GLN A 170 7.06 7.92 -14.61
N ILE A 171 7.13 8.16 -13.29
CA ILE A 171 6.84 7.12 -12.30
C ILE A 171 5.36 6.72 -12.36
N MET A 172 4.45 7.69 -12.49
CA MET A 172 3.02 7.40 -12.60
C MET A 172 2.70 6.60 -13.86
N LEU A 173 3.36 6.88 -14.97
CA LEU A 173 3.22 6.10 -16.20
C LEU A 173 3.71 4.65 -15.98
N ALA A 174 4.89 4.48 -15.40
CA ALA A 174 5.42 3.16 -15.10
C ALA A 174 4.50 2.37 -14.13
N GLN A 175 3.98 3.04 -13.11
CA GLN A 175 3.04 2.40 -12.17
C GLN A 175 1.71 2.05 -12.83
N ARG A 176 1.21 2.85 -13.76
CA ARG A 176 -0.02 2.56 -14.51
C ARG A 176 0.09 1.23 -15.28
N GLU A 177 1.22 1.02 -15.96
CA GLU A 177 1.52 -0.24 -16.66
C GLU A 177 1.54 -1.41 -15.67
N VAL A 178 2.24 -1.26 -14.54
CA VAL A 178 2.31 -2.26 -13.48
C VAL A 178 0.94 -2.54 -12.87
N ALA A 179 0.15 -1.51 -12.56
CA ALA A 179 -1.18 -1.66 -11.95
C ALA A 179 -2.14 -2.42 -12.86
N SER A 180 -2.13 -2.12 -14.17
CA SER A 180 -2.92 -2.86 -15.16
C SER A 180 -2.54 -4.35 -15.18
N GLU A 181 -1.24 -4.67 -15.17
CA GLU A 181 -0.74 -6.05 -15.15
C GLU A 181 -1.10 -6.80 -13.85
N VAL A 182 -1.05 -6.09 -12.72
CA VAL A 182 -1.42 -6.65 -11.42
C VAL A 182 -2.93 -6.88 -11.34
N ASN A 183 -3.74 -5.91 -11.77
CA ASN A 183 -5.19 -6.00 -11.73
C ASN A 183 -5.71 -7.08 -12.68
N ALA A 184 -5.10 -7.29 -13.86
CA ALA A 184 -5.47 -8.34 -14.80
C ALA A 184 -5.47 -9.75 -14.16
N LYS A 185 -4.68 -9.98 -13.11
CA LYS A 185 -4.65 -11.26 -12.37
C LYS A 185 -5.94 -11.56 -11.61
N PHE A 186 -6.79 -10.56 -11.41
CA PHE A 186 -8.08 -10.72 -10.71
C PHE A 186 -9.21 -11.11 -11.64
N LEU A 187 -9.04 -10.97 -12.94
CA LEU A 187 -10.07 -11.32 -13.91
C LEU A 187 -10.55 -12.77 -13.72
N GLY A 188 -11.86 -12.95 -13.57
CA GLY A 188 -12.51 -14.24 -13.31
C GLY A 188 -12.39 -14.75 -11.87
N ARG A 189 -11.60 -14.12 -11.00
CA ARG A 189 -11.49 -14.48 -9.58
C ARG A 189 -12.68 -13.95 -8.78
N THR A 190 -12.98 -14.64 -7.69
CA THR A 190 -13.94 -14.17 -6.67
C THR A 190 -13.17 -13.63 -5.48
N ILE A 191 -13.48 -12.39 -5.09
CA ILE A 191 -12.85 -11.70 -3.96
C ILE A 191 -13.91 -11.19 -2.98
N SER A 192 -13.53 -11.00 -1.73
CA SER A 192 -14.37 -10.33 -0.73
C SER A 192 -14.31 -8.82 -0.92
N VAL A 193 -15.46 -8.16 -0.96
CA VAL A 193 -15.61 -6.72 -1.14
C VAL A 193 -16.47 -6.16 -0.01
N LEU A 194 -15.99 -5.11 0.65
CA LEU A 194 -16.76 -4.30 1.59
C LEU A 194 -17.52 -3.24 0.80
N LEU A 195 -18.86 -3.28 0.86
CA LEU A 195 -19.70 -2.29 0.19
C LEU A 195 -19.71 -0.98 0.98
N GLU A 196 -19.42 0.15 0.33
CA GLU A 196 -19.28 1.45 0.99
C GLU A 196 -20.26 2.50 0.49
N GLU A 197 -20.64 2.44 -0.77
CA GLU A 197 -21.53 3.43 -1.37
C GLU A 197 -22.49 2.78 -2.37
N LYS A 198 -23.72 3.30 -2.42
CA LYS A 198 -24.70 2.90 -3.43
C LYS A 198 -24.60 3.82 -4.64
N GLN A 199 -24.58 3.23 -5.82
CA GLN A 199 -24.58 3.91 -7.11
C GLN A 199 -25.83 3.55 -7.93
N ASP A 200 -26.09 4.28 -9.03
CA ASP A 200 -27.24 4.01 -9.90
C ASP A 200 -27.18 2.59 -10.51
N ALA A 201 -26.00 2.15 -10.92
CA ALA A 201 -25.78 0.84 -11.54
C ALA A 201 -25.42 -0.29 -10.56
N GLY A 202 -25.36 0.01 -9.24
CA GLY A 202 -24.94 -0.99 -8.26
C GLY A 202 -24.33 -0.39 -7.00
N PHE A 203 -23.08 -0.77 -6.69
CA PHE A 203 -22.37 -0.31 -5.50
C PHE A 203 -20.90 -0.05 -5.80
N LEU A 204 -20.30 0.85 -5.01
CA LEU A 204 -18.85 0.94 -4.84
C LEU A 204 -18.45 0.23 -3.55
N GLY A 205 -17.29 -0.40 -3.60
CA GLY A 205 -16.70 -1.02 -2.43
C GLY A 205 -15.19 -1.12 -2.57
N ARG A 206 -14.55 -1.74 -1.61
CA ARG A 206 -13.10 -2.00 -1.61
C ARG A 206 -12.80 -3.46 -1.35
N SER A 207 -11.70 -3.92 -1.90
CA SER A 207 -11.10 -5.21 -1.53
C SER A 207 -10.17 -5.06 -0.32
N GLN A 208 -9.70 -6.18 0.21
CA GLN A 208 -8.65 -6.11 1.25
C GLN A 208 -7.32 -5.50 0.73
N GLY A 209 -7.14 -5.41 -0.57
CA GLY A 209 -5.97 -4.81 -1.21
C GLY A 209 -6.04 -3.29 -1.39
N ASP A 210 -7.12 -2.65 -0.90
CA ASP A 210 -7.38 -1.24 -1.14
C ASP A 210 -7.65 -0.50 0.17
N ALA A 211 -6.76 0.41 0.54
CA ALA A 211 -6.97 1.30 1.68
C ALA A 211 -7.96 2.41 1.33
N PRO A 212 -8.79 2.88 2.30
CA PRO A 212 -9.77 3.92 2.04
C PRO A 212 -9.11 5.22 1.56
N GLU A 213 -9.76 5.88 0.59
CA GLU A 213 -9.41 7.21 0.06
C GLU A 213 -8.10 7.32 -0.73
N VAL A 214 -7.26 6.28 -0.76
CA VAL A 214 -5.91 6.37 -1.35
C VAL A 214 -5.61 5.32 -2.42
N ASP A 215 -6.37 4.22 -2.45
CA ASP A 215 -6.17 3.13 -3.41
C ASP A 215 -7.39 2.94 -4.34
N GLY A 216 -7.44 1.84 -5.07
CA GLY A 216 -8.50 1.54 -6.03
C GLY A 216 -9.84 1.16 -5.39
N LEU A 217 -10.85 1.11 -6.24
CA LEU A 217 -12.23 0.74 -5.90
C LEU A 217 -12.65 -0.54 -6.62
N VAL A 218 -13.74 -1.12 -6.15
CA VAL A 218 -14.43 -2.22 -6.82
C VAL A 218 -15.83 -1.76 -7.19
N TYR A 219 -16.10 -1.63 -8.48
CA TYR A 219 -17.43 -1.36 -9.02
C TYR A 219 -18.22 -2.67 -9.06
N VAL A 220 -19.29 -2.75 -8.27
CA VAL A 220 -20.14 -3.93 -8.16
C VAL A 220 -21.42 -3.71 -8.93
N ASN A 221 -21.51 -4.25 -10.13
CA ASN A 221 -22.67 -4.14 -11.00
C ASN A 221 -23.76 -5.11 -10.54
N THR A 222 -24.91 -4.58 -10.08
CA THR A 222 -26.02 -5.42 -9.62
C THR A 222 -27.32 -4.64 -9.47
N LYS A 223 -28.44 -5.33 -9.70
CA LYS A 223 -29.80 -4.83 -9.37
C LYS A 223 -30.29 -5.33 -8.01
N GLN A 224 -29.52 -6.18 -7.32
CA GLN A 224 -29.88 -6.71 -6.02
C GLN A 224 -29.87 -5.61 -4.95
N LYS A 225 -30.76 -5.72 -3.98
CA LYS A 225 -30.76 -4.85 -2.79
C LYS A 225 -29.73 -5.36 -1.80
N LEU A 226 -28.54 -4.80 -1.85
CA LEU A 226 -27.46 -5.11 -0.91
C LEU A 226 -27.33 -4.01 0.16
N GLN A 227 -26.68 -4.34 1.27
CA GLN A 227 -26.54 -3.45 2.41
C GLN A 227 -25.10 -2.89 2.48
N ILE A 228 -24.97 -1.56 2.55
CA ILE A 228 -23.71 -0.87 2.81
C ILE A 228 -23.12 -1.34 4.16
N GLY A 229 -21.79 -1.42 4.24
CA GLY A 229 -21.05 -1.90 5.41
C GLY A 229 -20.99 -3.42 5.53
N LYS A 230 -21.51 -4.18 4.57
CA LYS A 230 -21.43 -5.64 4.51
C LYS A 230 -20.37 -6.10 3.53
N PHE A 231 -19.79 -7.25 3.84
CA PHE A 231 -18.88 -7.97 2.95
C PHE A 231 -19.69 -8.89 2.04
N ILE A 232 -19.37 -8.87 0.76
CA ILE A 232 -19.94 -9.77 -0.23
C ILE A 232 -18.85 -10.43 -1.06
N GLN A 233 -19.15 -11.58 -1.65
CA GLN A 233 -18.28 -12.23 -2.63
C GLN A 233 -18.59 -11.67 -4.02
N VAL A 234 -17.58 -11.12 -4.70
CA VAL A 234 -17.69 -10.52 -6.02
C VAL A 234 -16.80 -11.27 -6.99
N LYS A 235 -17.39 -11.75 -8.09
CA LYS A 235 -16.64 -12.29 -9.23
C LYS A 235 -16.20 -11.12 -10.09
N ILE A 236 -14.89 -10.94 -10.28
CA ILE A 236 -14.33 -9.87 -11.10
C ILE A 236 -14.54 -10.22 -12.57
N THR A 237 -15.20 -9.33 -13.29
CA THR A 237 -15.59 -9.48 -14.71
C THR A 237 -14.75 -8.59 -15.62
N ASP A 238 -14.18 -7.49 -15.09
CA ASP A 238 -13.33 -6.57 -15.83
C ASP A 238 -12.33 -5.87 -14.90
N THR A 239 -11.27 -5.28 -15.47
CA THR A 239 -10.25 -4.57 -14.73
C THR A 239 -9.93 -3.24 -15.41
N LEU A 240 -9.89 -2.17 -14.63
CA LEU A 240 -9.43 -0.86 -15.03
C LEU A 240 -7.97 -0.65 -14.60
N GLU A 241 -7.40 0.51 -14.90
CA GLU A 241 -6.00 0.82 -14.54
C GLU A 241 -5.74 0.58 -13.05
N TYR A 242 -6.59 1.13 -12.18
CA TYR A 242 -6.43 1.04 -10.71
C TYR A 242 -7.60 0.31 -10.04
N ASP A 243 -8.74 0.17 -10.71
CA ASP A 243 -9.98 -0.32 -10.14
C ASP A 243 -10.35 -1.69 -10.71
N LEU A 244 -11.31 -2.33 -10.05
CA LEU A 244 -11.89 -3.60 -10.48
C LEU A 244 -13.38 -3.43 -10.75
N VAL A 245 -13.91 -4.24 -11.67
CA VAL A 245 -15.34 -4.32 -11.94
C VAL A 245 -15.79 -5.76 -11.74
N GLY A 246 -16.94 -5.96 -11.12
CA GLY A 246 -17.44 -7.31 -10.91
C GLY A 246 -18.93 -7.36 -10.58
N GLU A 247 -19.38 -8.57 -10.33
CA GLU A 247 -20.78 -8.88 -10.00
C GLU A 247 -20.83 -9.76 -8.75
N PRO A 248 -21.87 -9.63 -7.91
CA PRO A 248 -22.06 -10.53 -6.78
C PRO A 248 -22.01 -11.97 -7.26
N LYS A 249 -21.22 -12.81 -6.59
CA LYS A 249 -21.28 -14.24 -6.81
C LYS A 249 -22.62 -14.73 -6.30
N ASN A 250 -23.48 -15.24 -7.19
CA ASN A 250 -24.71 -15.90 -6.76
C ASN A 250 -24.32 -17.09 -5.87
N GLU A 251 -24.81 -17.12 -4.66
CA GLU A 251 -24.81 -18.35 -3.87
C GLU A 251 -25.67 -19.34 -4.66
N SER A 252 -25.02 -20.38 -5.20
CA SER A 252 -25.75 -21.50 -5.80
C SER A 252 -26.59 -22.10 -4.67
N CYS A 253 -27.90 -22.05 -4.79
CA CYS A 253 -28.85 -22.76 -3.93
C CYS A 253 -28.56 -24.26 -3.92
#